data_8dbf546c3ce783215aac1397f1d2f051
#
_entry.id   8dbf546c3ce783215aac1397f1d2f051
#
_cell.length_a   1.000
_cell.length_b   1.000
_cell.length_c   1.000
_cell.angle_alpha   90.00
_cell.angle_beta   90.00
_cell.angle_gamma   90.00
#
_symmetry.space_group_name_H-M   'P 1'
#
loop_
_entity.id
_entity.type
_entity.pdbx_description
1 polymer ?
#
loop_
_entity_poly.entity_id
_entity_poly.type
_entity_poly.pdbx_seq_one_letter_code
_entity_poly.pdbx_strand_id
1 'polypeptide(L)'
;ISMRHDHKHNGARPWRGVKRDQWEGGHRVPFIARWPGKVKPGSTSGQTICLTDLMATAAVITGAKLPNNAAEDSYNILPALLRKDPQPIRKYTLHQTMSLALAIRKGDWKYLDHKGSGGNNYGREGRWGMKQYALPEKAPKALGQLYNLKTDPGETTNLYFEKPEIVEELKAKLEEAKKTGRSAPKRN
;
A
#
# COMPACT_ATOMS: atom_id res chain seq x y z
N ILE A 1 10.02 14.15 -7.18
CA ILE A 1 11.49 14.10 -7.46
C ILE A 1 12.11 15.47 -7.28
N SER A 2 11.60 16.55 -7.91
CA SER A 2 12.16 17.89 -7.83
C SER A 2 12.33 18.41 -6.40
N MET A 3 11.31 18.32 -5.55
CA MET A 3 11.39 18.74 -4.15
C MET A 3 12.54 18.05 -3.38
N ARG A 4 12.74 16.74 -3.63
CA ARG A 4 13.82 15.99 -3.01
C ARG A 4 15.19 16.39 -3.55
N HIS A 5 15.29 16.63 -4.85
CA HIS A 5 16.54 17.00 -5.52
C HIS A 5 16.93 18.46 -5.24
N ASP A 6 16.01 19.40 -5.51
CA ASP A 6 16.29 20.82 -5.50
C ASP A 6 16.31 21.41 -4.08
N HIS A 7 15.44 20.89 -3.18
CA HIS A 7 15.25 21.43 -1.83
C HIS A 7 15.65 20.47 -0.71
N LYS A 8 16.25 19.31 -1.03
CA LYS A 8 16.62 18.25 -0.06
C LYS A 8 15.45 17.78 0.82
N HIS A 9 14.21 18.10 0.42
CA HIS A 9 13.01 17.72 1.13
C HIS A 9 12.62 16.27 0.84
N ASN A 10 12.50 15.45 1.87
CA ASN A 10 12.00 14.08 1.78
C ASN A 10 10.77 13.89 2.69
N GLY A 11 9.63 14.32 2.21
CA GLY A 11 8.36 14.25 2.93
C GLY A 11 7.83 12.81 3.17
N ALA A 12 8.46 11.81 2.55
CA ALA A 12 8.07 10.41 2.74
C ALA A 12 8.83 9.70 3.86
N ARG A 13 9.83 10.35 4.50
CA ARG A 13 10.57 9.70 5.60
C ARG A 13 9.67 9.22 6.72
N PRO A 14 9.94 8.06 7.34
CA PRO A 14 11.10 7.15 7.14
C PRO A 14 10.93 6.21 5.95
N TRP A 15 9.81 6.23 5.22
CA TRP A 15 9.50 5.29 4.15
C TRP A 15 10.35 5.50 2.91
N ARG A 16 10.74 4.38 2.28
CA ARG A 16 11.46 4.35 1.01
C ARG A 16 10.57 4.79 -0.14
N GLY A 17 11.18 5.43 -1.14
CA GLY A 17 10.51 5.78 -2.39
C GLY A 17 9.86 7.17 -2.38
N VAL A 18 9.30 7.50 -3.52
CA VAL A 18 8.52 8.71 -3.80
C VAL A 18 7.37 8.37 -4.72
N LYS A 19 6.46 9.31 -4.99
CA LYS A 19 5.35 9.15 -5.96
C LYS A 19 5.76 8.31 -7.17
N ARG A 20 4.98 7.31 -7.53
CA ARG A 20 5.12 6.25 -8.54
C ARG A 20 5.79 4.97 -8.05
N ASP A 21 6.60 5.02 -6.98
CA ASP A 21 7.25 3.82 -6.47
C ASP A 21 6.26 2.90 -5.75
N GLN A 22 6.53 1.60 -5.80
CA GLN A 22 5.77 0.58 -5.10
C GLN A 22 6.12 0.52 -3.60
N TRP A 23 7.28 1.06 -3.21
CA TRP A 23 7.67 1.18 -1.81
C TRP A 23 6.75 2.15 -1.06
N GLU A 24 6.68 2.01 0.26
CA GLU A 24 5.70 2.71 1.11
C GLU A 24 5.65 4.24 0.90
N GLY A 25 6.79 4.90 0.68
CA GLY A 25 6.84 6.33 0.41
C GLY A 25 6.24 6.76 -0.93
N GLY A 26 5.92 5.81 -1.80
CA GLY A 26 5.34 6.07 -3.12
C GLY A 26 3.82 6.22 -3.10
N HIS A 27 3.15 5.68 -2.08
CA HIS A 27 1.68 5.60 -2.05
C HIS A 27 1.05 5.98 -0.70
N ARG A 28 1.83 6.18 0.37
CA ARG A 28 1.27 6.71 1.62
C ARG A 28 0.90 8.18 1.46
N VAL A 29 -0.32 8.51 1.87
CA VAL A 29 -0.85 9.87 1.87
C VAL A 29 -1.53 10.17 3.20
N PRO A 30 -1.52 11.42 3.69
CA PRO A 30 -2.30 11.83 4.84
C PRO A 30 -3.80 11.62 4.58
N PHE A 31 -4.50 11.07 5.58
CA PHE A 31 -5.95 10.93 5.56
C PHE A 31 -6.53 11.56 6.83
N ILE A 32 -7.33 12.59 6.68
CA ILE A 32 -7.97 13.31 7.79
C ILE A 32 -9.48 13.37 7.52
N ALA A 33 -10.26 12.91 8.51
CA ALA A 33 -11.71 12.94 8.43
C ALA A 33 -12.29 13.86 9.52
N ARG A 34 -13.22 14.74 9.12
CA ARG A 34 -13.99 15.57 10.04
C ARG A 34 -15.47 15.31 9.85
N TRP A 35 -16.12 14.87 10.93
CA TRP A 35 -17.58 14.63 10.94
C TRP A 35 -18.13 14.97 12.33
N PRO A 36 -18.59 16.23 12.54
CA PRO A 36 -19.11 16.67 13.82
C PRO A 36 -20.24 15.76 14.33
N GLY A 37 -20.19 15.42 15.62
CA GLY A 37 -21.16 14.54 16.25
C GLY A 37 -21.02 13.03 15.94
N LYS A 38 -20.12 12.64 15.02
CA LYS A 38 -19.88 11.23 14.66
C LYS A 38 -18.43 10.80 14.87
N VAL A 39 -17.47 11.54 14.33
CA VAL A 39 -16.04 11.24 14.52
C VAL A 39 -15.53 12.06 15.69
N LYS A 40 -14.96 11.38 16.70
CA LYS A 40 -14.43 12.05 17.91
C LYS A 40 -13.26 12.96 17.54
N PRO A 41 -13.28 14.25 17.92
CA PRO A 41 -12.14 15.15 17.71
C PRO A 41 -10.84 14.61 18.31
N GLY A 42 -9.72 14.82 17.62
CA GLY A 42 -8.39 14.39 18.07
C GLY A 42 -8.18 12.88 18.10
N SER A 43 -9.13 12.07 17.57
CA SER A 43 -8.98 10.63 17.50
C SER A 43 -8.10 10.19 16.34
N THR A 44 -7.38 9.08 16.53
CA THR A 44 -6.56 8.43 15.49
C THR A 44 -6.98 6.97 15.35
N SER A 45 -6.73 6.38 14.17
CA SER A 45 -6.93 4.98 13.89
C SER A 45 -5.68 4.40 13.24
N GLY A 46 -5.22 3.22 13.70
CA GLY A 46 -4.12 2.46 13.11
C GLY A 46 -4.54 1.52 11.99
N GLN A 47 -5.81 1.55 11.57
CA GLN A 47 -6.31 0.69 10.50
C GLN A 47 -5.65 1.01 9.16
N THR A 48 -5.27 -0.04 8.42
CA THR A 48 -4.84 0.12 7.03
C THR A 48 -6.07 0.38 6.16
N ILE A 49 -6.07 1.50 5.46
CA ILE A 49 -7.16 1.93 4.56
C ILE A 49 -6.59 2.34 3.20
N CYS A 50 -7.46 2.36 2.19
CA CYS A 50 -7.15 2.87 0.86
C CYS A 50 -8.14 3.97 0.47
N LEU A 51 -7.77 4.87 -0.43
CA LEU A 51 -8.71 5.87 -0.96
C LEU A 51 -9.87 5.23 -1.72
N THR A 52 -9.68 4.05 -2.31
CA THR A 52 -10.73 3.25 -2.92
C THR A 52 -11.86 2.88 -1.94
N ASP A 53 -11.59 2.87 -0.64
CA ASP A 53 -12.54 2.50 0.41
C ASP A 53 -13.66 3.55 0.60
N LEU A 54 -13.45 4.75 0.09
CA LEU A 54 -14.45 5.82 0.19
C LEU A 54 -15.77 5.46 -0.50
N MET A 55 -15.74 4.70 -1.60
CA MET A 55 -16.95 4.32 -2.33
C MET A 55 -17.86 3.39 -1.50
N ALA A 56 -17.33 2.31 -0.94
CA ALA A 56 -18.12 1.41 -0.08
C ALA A 56 -18.55 2.10 1.21
N THR A 57 -17.71 2.98 1.75
CA THR A 57 -18.02 3.75 2.95
C THR A 57 -19.18 4.75 2.70
N ALA A 58 -19.13 5.48 1.59
CA ALA A 58 -20.18 6.41 1.21
C ALA A 58 -21.52 5.67 0.98
N ALA A 59 -21.47 4.52 0.32
CA ALA A 59 -22.67 3.70 0.10
C ALA A 59 -23.33 3.31 1.43
N VAL A 60 -22.54 2.86 2.42
CA VAL A 60 -23.09 2.53 3.76
C VAL A 60 -23.66 3.76 4.46
N ILE A 61 -22.99 4.91 4.37
CA ILE A 61 -23.47 6.15 5.00
C ILE A 61 -24.79 6.62 4.41
N THR A 62 -24.98 6.47 3.09
CA THR A 62 -26.18 6.93 2.36
C THR A 62 -27.27 5.87 2.24
N GLY A 63 -27.01 4.64 2.66
CA GLY A 63 -27.92 3.50 2.46
C GLY A 63 -27.97 2.99 1.02
N ALA A 64 -27.04 3.41 0.16
CA ALA A 64 -26.98 2.96 -1.22
C ALA A 64 -26.49 1.50 -1.31
N LYS A 65 -27.06 0.73 -2.24
CA LYS A 65 -26.61 -0.64 -2.53
C LYS A 65 -25.60 -0.61 -3.67
N LEU A 66 -24.42 -1.17 -3.43
CA LEU A 66 -23.41 -1.37 -4.47
C LEU A 66 -23.56 -2.75 -5.10
N PRO A 67 -23.63 -2.86 -6.42
CA PRO A 67 -23.63 -4.16 -7.10
C PRO A 67 -22.26 -4.84 -6.97
N ASN A 68 -22.23 -6.16 -7.23
CA ASN A 68 -20.99 -6.94 -7.09
C ASN A 68 -19.91 -6.64 -8.16
N ASN A 69 -20.30 -6.02 -9.25
CA ASN A 69 -19.43 -5.58 -10.35
C ASN A 69 -19.00 -4.11 -10.23
N ALA A 70 -19.09 -3.54 -9.03
CA ALA A 70 -18.59 -2.19 -8.76
C ALA A 70 -17.83 -2.15 -7.42
N ALA A 71 -16.85 -1.27 -7.31
CA ALA A 71 -16.05 -1.08 -6.11
C ALA A 71 -15.43 -2.39 -5.59
N GLU A 72 -14.84 -3.17 -6.48
CA GLU A 72 -14.31 -4.52 -6.25
C GLU A 72 -13.18 -4.56 -5.21
N ASP A 73 -12.47 -3.42 -5.02
CA ASP A 73 -11.39 -3.27 -4.05
C ASP A 73 -11.75 -2.36 -2.88
N SER A 74 -13.03 -1.97 -2.77
CA SER A 74 -13.50 -1.02 -1.78
C SER A 74 -14.08 -1.71 -0.55
N TYR A 75 -13.53 -1.40 0.60
CA TYR A 75 -14.00 -1.84 1.92
C TYR A 75 -14.71 -0.70 2.63
N ASN A 76 -15.72 -1.02 3.44
CA ASN A 76 -16.35 -0.04 4.30
C ASN A 76 -15.44 0.29 5.49
N ILE A 77 -14.89 1.51 5.55
CA ILE A 77 -14.03 1.99 6.64
C ILE A 77 -14.79 2.81 7.69
N LEU A 78 -16.11 2.86 7.62
CA LEU A 78 -16.92 3.57 8.63
C LEU A 78 -16.63 3.08 10.08
N PRO A 79 -16.44 1.77 10.34
CA PRO A 79 -16.04 1.30 11.67
C PRO A 79 -14.72 1.90 12.16
N ALA A 80 -13.71 2.07 11.28
CA ALA A 80 -12.46 2.73 11.64
C ALA A 80 -12.65 4.21 11.98
N LEU A 81 -13.47 4.92 11.20
CA LEU A 81 -13.79 6.33 11.45
C LEU A 81 -14.51 6.53 12.78
N LEU A 82 -15.41 5.61 13.13
CA LEU A 82 -16.19 5.64 14.37
C LEU A 82 -15.52 4.91 15.54
N ARG A 83 -14.33 4.33 15.34
CA ARG A 83 -13.59 3.52 16.33
C ARG A 83 -14.40 2.37 16.92
N LYS A 84 -15.17 1.70 16.09
CA LYS A 84 -16.08 0.61 16.49
C LYS A 84 -15.55 -0.79 16.16
N ASP A 85 -14.44 -0.90 15.44
CA ASP A 85 -13.89 -2.18 15.02
C ASP A 85 -12.45 -2.36 15.53
N PRO A 86 -12.20 -3.32 16.45
CA PRO A 86 -10.86 -3.67 16.92
C PRO A 86 -10.10 -4.55 15.92
N GLN A 87 -10.80 -5.18 14.95
CA GLN A 87 -10.19 -6.09 13.98
C GLN A 87 -9.78 -5.34 12.70
N PRO A 88 -8.74 -5.80 12.00
CA PRO A 88 -8.36 -5.24 10.71
C PRO A 88 -9.50 -5.32 9.69
N ILE A 89 -9.91 -4.17 9.16
CA ILE A 89 -10.94 -4.08 8.12
C ILE A 89 -10.44 -4.75 6.83
N ARG A 90 -9.17 -4.54 6.51
CA ARG A 90 -8.51 -5.16 5.36
C ARG A 90 -7.56 -6.26 5.83
N LYS A 91 -7.77 -7.49 5.37
CA LYS A 91 -6.79 -8.58 5.54
C LYS A 91 -5.58 -8.39 4.63
N TYR A 92 -5.83 -7.89 3.41
CA TYR A 92 -4.83 -7.64 2.38
C TYR A 92 -5.08 -6.28 1.73
N THR A 93 -4.00 -5.62 1.33
CA THR A 93 -4.04 -4.37 0.57
C THR A 93 -3.21 -4.55 -0.70
N LEU A 94 -3.82 -4.32 -1.85
CA LEU A 94 -3.14 -4.35 -3.14
C LEU A 94 -2.65 -2.95 -3.50
N HIS A 95 -1.51 -2.90 -4.15
CA HIS A 95 -0.95 -1.68 -4.72
C HIS A 95 -0.56 -1.94 -6.17
N GLN A 96 -0.84 -0.98 -7.05
CA GLN A 96 -0.47 -1.02 -8.45
C GLN A 96 0.21 0.30 -8.84
N THR A 97 1.29 0.20 -9.59
CA THR A 97 1.96 1.38 -10.17
C THR A 97 1.45 1.66 -11.58
N MET A 98 1.90 2.77 -12.16
CA MET A 98 1.58 3.12 -13.56
C MET A 98 2.15 2.12 -14.57
N SER A 99 3.19 1.38 -14.22
CA SER A 99 3.76 0.30 -15.05
C SER A 99 3.05 -1.04 -14.85
N LEU A 100 1.89 -1.05 -14.17
CA LEU A 100 1.10 -2.23 -13.83
C LEU A 100 1.83 -3.22 -12.90
N ALA A 101 2.95 -2.81 -12.29
CA ALA A 101 3.62 -3.58 -11.27
C ALA A 101 2.73 -3.69 -10.04
N LEU A 102 2.67 -4.87 -9.44
CA LEU A 102 1.77 -5.19 -8.33
C LEU A 102 2.53 -5.49 -7.05
N ALA A 103 1.93 -5.13 -5.93
CA ALA A 103 2.35 -5.54 -4.60
C ALA A 103 1.13 -5.85 -3.73
N ILE A 104 1.35 -6.66 -2.71
CA ILE A 104 0.35 -7.01 -1.72
C ILE A 104 0.92 -6.84 -0.31
N ARG A 105 0.10 -6.30 0.60
CA ARG A 105 0.42 -6.16 2.01
C ARG A 105 -0.58 -6.92 2.87
N LYS A 106 -0.05 -7.63 3.89
CA LYS A 106 -0.82 -8.29 4.96
C LYS A 106 -0.20 -7.88 6.31
N GLY A 107 -0.91 -7.06 7.07
CA GLY A 107 -0.37 -6.53 8.33
C GLY A 107 0.96 -5.81 8.09
N ASP A 108 2.03 -6.31 8.72
CA ASP A 108 3.37 -5.74 8.60
C ASP A 108 4.18 -6.28 7.40
N TRP A 109 3.70 -7.34 6.75
CA TRP A 109 4.39 -7.94 5.62
C TRP A 109 3.93 -7.34 4.30
N LYS A 110 4.91 -7.03 3.44
CA LYS A 110 4.67 -6.50 2.09
C LYS A 110 5.51 -7.22 1.06
N TYR A 111 4.85 -7.78 0.07
CA TYR A 111 5.46 -8.46 -1.07
C TYR A 111 5.27 -7.64 -2.34
N LEU A 112 6.35 -7.41 -3.08
CA LEU A 112 6.35 -6.82 -4.40
C LEU A 112 6.64 -7.91 -5.44
N ASP A 113 5.74 -8.11 -6.39
CA ASP A 113 5.83 -9.15 -7.45
C ASP A 113 6.76 -8.71 -8.60
N HIS A 114 7.80 -7.96 -8.28
CA HIS A 114 8.76 -7.43 -9.25
C HIS A 114 10.06 -6.96 -8.57
N LYS A 115 11.10 -6.72 -9.40
CA LYS A 115 12.35 -6.08 -8.97
C LYS A 115 12.24 -4.56 -9.03
N GLY A 116 13.06 -3.87 -8.23
CA GLY A 116 13.15 -2.41 -8.25
C GLY A 116 11.90 -1.71 -7.71
N SER A 117 11.70 -0.45 -8.10
CA SER A 117 10.65 0.40 -7.54
C SER A 117 9.26 0.18 -8.16
N GLY A 118 9.18 -0.44 -9.33
CA GLY A 118 7.94 -0.54 -10.10
C GLY A 118 7.49 0.78 -10.75
N GLY A 119 8.25 1.86 -10.61
CA GLY A 119 7.84 3.17 -11.12
C GLY A 119 9.01 4.06 -11.56
N ASN A 120 9.79 4.60 -10.63
CA ASN A 120 10.89 5.49 -10.96
C ASN A 120 12.16 4.70 -11.30
N ASN A 121 13.05 5.32 -12.11
CA ASN A 121 14.29 4.68 -12.53
C ASN A 121 15.44 5.03 -11.56
N TYR A 122 15.77 4.10 -10.68
CA TYR A 122 16.86 4.19 -9.71
C TYR A 122 18.25 3.82 -10.31
N GLY A 123 18.30 3.44 -11.56
CA GLY A 123 19.55 3.28 -12.32
C GLY A 123 19.99 4.53 -13.08
N ARG A 124 19.09 5.53 -13.23
CA ARG A 124 19.33 6.74 -14.02
C ARG A 124 19.93 7.86 -13.15
N GLU A 125 20.92 8.53 -13.68
CA GLU A 125 21.52 9.77 -13.13
C GLU A 125 20.78 11.03 -13.60
N GLY A 126 21.19 12.18 -13.02
CA GLY A 126 20.66 13.50 -13.39
C GLY A 126 19.40 13.89 -12.61
N ARG A 127 18.89 15.10 -12.90
CA ARG A 127 17.80 15.74 -12.16
C ARG A 127 16.53 14.88 -12.02
N TRP A 128 16.20 14.11 -13.05
CA TRP A 128 15.02 13.24 -13.08
C TRP A 128 15.35 11.78 -12.80
N GLY A 129 16.63 11.47 -12.56
CA GLY A 129 17.08 10.15 -12.13
C GLY A 129 17.00 9.99 -10.62
N MET A 130 16.96 8.74 -10.18
CA MET A 130 16.87 8.40 -8.75
C MET A 130 18.10 7.65 -8.24
N LYS A 131 19.18 7.49 -9.07
CA LYS A 131 20.37 6.71 -8.72
C LYS A 131 21.02 7.14 -7.40
N GLN A 132 21.07 8.45 -7.14
CA GLN A 132 21.60 9.03 -5.90
C GLN A 132 20.81 8.64 -4.63
N TYR A 133 19.62 8.08 -4.78
CA TYR A 133 18.74 7.62 -3.69
C TYR A 133 18.56 6.11 -3.70
N ALA A 134 19.24 5.41 -4.59
CA ALA A 134 19.21 3.96 -4.65
C ALA A 134 19.81 3.36 -3.37
N LEU A 135 19.17 2.32 -2.87
CA LEU A 135 19.72 1.50 -1.79
C LEU A 135 20.31 0.22 -2.39
N PRO A 136 21.37 -0.34 -1.80
CA PRO A 136 21.91 -1.63 -2.20
C PRO A 136 20.84 -2.72 -2.13
N GLU A 137 20.70 -3.51 -3.20
CA GLU A 137 19.83 -4.68 -3.20
C GLU A 137 20.57 -5.86 -2.54
N LYS A 138 20.00 -6.39 -1.44
CA LYS A 138 20.61 -7.47 -0.66
C LYS A 138 20.23 -8.87 -1.16
N ALA A 139 19.21 -8.98 -2.01
CA ALA A 139 18.76 -10.22 -2.63
C ALA A 139 18.69 -10.07 -4.17
N PRO A 140 19.81 -9.81 -4.89
CA PRO A 140 19.79 -9.45 -6.31
C PRO A 140 19.25 -10.55 -7.24
N LYS A 141 19.29 -11.82 -6.78
CA LYS A 141 18.75 -12.97 -7.53
C LYS A 141 17.24 -13.17 -7.31
N ALA A 142 16.63 -12.52 -6.31
CA ALA A 142 15.21 -12.63 -6.04
C ALA A 142 14.39 -12.11 -7.22
N LEU A 143 13.29 -12.79 -7.52
CA LEU A 143 12.34 -12.38 -8.58
C LEU A 143 11.39 -11.29 -8.10
N GLY A 144 11.21 -11.16 -6.77
CA GLY A 144 10.38 -10.18 -6.11
C GLY A 144 11.06 -9.61 -4.86
N GLN A 145 10.31 -8.89 -4.05
CA GLN A 145 10.82 -8.29 -2.82
C GLN A 145 9.84 -8.57 -1.67
N LEU A 146 10.38 -8.91 -0.49
CA LEU A 146 9.60 -9.07 0.73
C LEU A 146 10.18 -8.20 1.83
N TYR A 147 9.32 -7.43 2.50
CA TYR A 147 9.71 -6.55 3.61
C TYR A 147 8.82 -6.75 4.82
N ASN A 148 9.40 -6.58 6.02
CA ASN A 148 8.64 -6.46 7.26
C ASN A 148 8.61 -4.98 7.68
N LEU A 149 7.49 -4.31 7.45
CA LEU A 149 7.35 -2.87 7.66
C LEU A 149 7.38 -2.45 9.14
N LYS A 150 7.20 -3.40 10.08
CA LYS A 150 7.31 -3.13 11.52
C LYS A 150 8.76 -2.93 11.95
N THR A 151 9.65 -3.76 11.44
CA THR A 151 11.08 -3.74 11.80
C THR A 151 11.92 -2.97 10.79
N ASP A 152 11.45 -2.85 9.55
CA ASP A 152 12.12 -2.17 8.44
C ASP A 152 11.14 -1.28 7.66
N PRO A 153 10.68 -0.16 8.24
CA PRO A 153 9.77 0.77 7.56
C PRO A 153 10.42 1.45 6.34
N GLY A 154 11.75 1.42 6.26
CA GLY A 154 12.52 1.93 5.13
C GLY A 154 12.69 0.95 3.97
N GLU A 155 12.17 -0.27 4.08
CA GLU A 155 12.25 -1.31 3.04
C GLU A 155 13.69 -1.49 2.53
N THR A 156 14.64 -1.65 3.47
CA THR A 156 16.08 -1.69 3.22
C THR A 156 16.63 -3.10 3.08
N THR A 157 15.92 -4.11 3.60
CA THR A 157 16.36 -5.50 3.62
C THR A 157 15.31 -6.41 3.00
N ASN A 158 15.61 -6.90 1.79
CA ASN A 158 14.77 -7.82 1.06
C ASN A 158 14.88 -9.23 1.66
N LEU A 159 13.81 -9.71 2.29
CA LEU A 159 13.71 -11.00 2.99
C LEU A 159 13.16 -12.12 2.10
N TYR A 160 13.18 -11.95 0.78
CA TYR A 160 12.57 -12.89 -0.19
C TYR A 160 13.04 -14.33 0.01
N PHE A 161 14.33 -14.55 0.23
CA PHE A 161 14.90 -15.89 0.44
C PHE A 161 14.87 -16.35 1.91
N GLU A 162 14.78 -15.41 2.85
CA GLU A 162 14.77 -15.71 4.28
C GLU A 162 13.39 -16.14 4.79
N LYS A 163 12.32 -15.75 4.06
CA LYS A 163 10.93 -15.99 4.43
C LYS A 163 10.10 -16.50 3.25
N PRO A 164 10.50 -17.62 2.64
CA PRO A 164 9.83 -18.14 1.44
C PRO A 164 8.37 -18.50 1.69
N GLU A 165 8.02 -18.95 2.88
CA GLU A 165 6.63 -19.29 3.27
C GLU A 165 5.70 -18.06 3.21
N ILE A 166 6.21 -16.87 3.57
CA ILE A 166 5.44 -15.63 3.50
C ILE A 166 5.35 -15.14 2.05
N VAL A 167 6.42 -15.28 1.29
CA VAL A 167 6.42 -14.96 -0.15
C VAL A 167 5.35 -15.78 -0.86
N GLU A 168 5.31 -17.09 -0.65
CA GLU A 168 4.33 -18.00 -1.27
C GLU A 168 2.89 -17.64 -0.86
N GLU A 169 2.64 -17.39 0.43
CA GLU A 169 1.32 -16.97 0.91
C GLU A 169 0.85 -15.70 0.19
N LEU A 170 1.68 -14.65 0.20
CA LEU A 170 1.30 -13.36 -0.36
C LEU A 170 1.18 -13.41 -1.88
N LYS A 171 2.07 -14.15 -2.54
CA LYS A 171 1.99 -14.39 -3.99
C LYS A 171 0.72 -15.13 -4.37
N ALA A 172 0.34 -16.17 -3.64
CA ALA A 172 -0.90 -16.90 -3.89
C ALA A 172 -2.13 -16.00 -3.76
N LYS A 173 -2.15 -15.13 -2.75
CA LYS A 173 -3.24 -14.15 -2.57
C LYS A 173 -3.26 -13.08 -3.65
N LEU A 174 -2.12 -12.65 -4.14
CA LEU A 174 -2.02 -11.73 -5.26
C LEU A 174 -2.58 -12.36 -6.54
N GLU A 175 -2.21 -13.61 -6.83
CA GLU A 175 -2.72 -14.36 -7.98
C GLU A 175 -4.24 -14.62 -7.88
N GLU A 176 -4.75 -14.92 -6.69
CA GLU A 176 -6.19 -15.01 -6.46
C GLU A 176 -6.91 -13.70 -6.80
N ALA A 177 -6.38 -12.56 -6.35
CA ALA A 177 -6.94 -11.25 -6.64
C ALA A 177 -6.90 -10.92 -8.15
N LYS A 178 -5.78 -11.24 -8.83
CA LYS A 178 -5.66 -11.11 -10.29
C LYS A 178 -6.73 -11.94 -11.03
N LYS A 179 -6.92 -13.20 -10.62
CA LYS A 179 -7.88 -14.12 -11.22
C LYS A 179 -9.32 -13.69 -11.00
N THR A 180 -9.64 -13.18 -9.82
CA THR A 180 -11.02 -12.80 -9.45
C THR A 180 -11.38 -11.37 -9.83
N GLY A 181 -10.38 -10.55 -10.17
CA GLY A 181 -10.53 -9.12 -10.48
C GLY A 181 -10.96 -8.29 -9.26
N ARG A 182 -10.69 -8.77 -8.03
CA ARG A 182 -11.10 -8.06 -6.81
C ARG A 182 -10.29 -8.46 -5.57
N SER A 183 -10.17 -7.54 -4.62
CA SER A 183 -9.61 -7.79 -3.29
C SER A 183 -10.66 -7.77 -2.17
N ALA A 184 -11.76 -7.04 -2.35
CA ALA A 184 -12.85 -7.00 -1.39
C ALA A 184 -13.79 -8.21 -1.54
N PRO A 185 -14.43 -8.68 -0.45
CA PRO A 185 -15.43 -9.75 -0.52
C PRO A 185 -16.60 -9.37 -1.44
N LYS A 186 -17.25 -10.39 -2.02
CA LYS A 186 -18.54 -10.18 -2.69
C LYS A 186 -19.54 -9.68 -1.66
N ARG A 187 -20.43 -8.78 -2.09
CA ARG A 187 -21.53 -8.25 -1.28
C ARG A 187 -22.73 -9.16 -1.40
N ASN A 188 -23.42 -9.37 -0.30
CA ASN A 188 -24.70 -10.11 -0.25
C ASN A 188 -25.84 -9.22 -0.73
#